data_914622aa832399412ca76929a0d84e0a
#
_entry.id   914622aa832399412ca76929a0d84e0a
#
_cell.length_a   1.000
_cell.length_b   1.000
_cell.length_c   1.000
_cell.angle_alpha   90.00
_cell.angle_beta   90.00
_cell.angle_gamma   90.00
#
_symmetry.space_group_name_H-M   'P 1'
#
loop_
_entity.id
_entity.type
_entity.pdbx_description
1 polymer ?
#
loop_
_entity_poly.entity_id
_entity_poly.type
_entity_poly.pdbx_seq_one_letter_code
_entity_poly.pdbx_strand_id
1 'polypeptide(L)'
;ELLGLELFDINAKILITNPTYPVYLNGTYALSREVSFLPIKEEDNFLPQIPTKKYDIIYLCSPNNPIGIAYTKEYLEKWIEYAINNNSIILYDNVYHDYITSPDVPKSIYELPNSKKTSIEFRSFSKSSSFTGVRCSYYIIPNDIDKDINHIWKLRTLNRFNGTDYIAQKGALASYDKESKEIINYNIKYYLDNAKSLKDTFLKYNFKVWGGIDSPFIWVK
;
A
#
# COMPACT_ATOMS: atom_id res chain seq x y z
N GLU A 1 10.05 4.82 -1.80
CA GLU A 1 8.75 4.55 -1.18
C GLU A 1 8.41 5.50 -0.04
N LEU A 2 9.33 5.95 0.70
CA LEU A 2 9.22 7.07 1.65
C LEU A 2 9.33 8.41 0.98
N LEU A 3 9.40 8.29 -0.10
CA LEU A 3 9.68 8.89 -1.30
C LEU A 3 8.59 9.90 -1.53
N GLY A 4 8.93 11.09 -1.31
CA GLY A 4 8.06 12.22 -1.48
C GLY A 4 7.62 12.88 -0.18
N LEU A 5 7.89 12.32 1.00
CA LEU A 5 7.61 13.06 2.24
C LEU A 5 8.34 14.40 2.29
N GLU A 6 9.52 14.49 1.72
CA GLU A 6 10.27 15.74 1.59
C GLU A 6 9.63 16.77 0.65
N LEU A 7 8.61 16.37 -0.13
CA LEU A 7 7.85 17.31 -0.99
C LEU A 7 6.70 17.98 -0.26
N PHE A 8 6.40 17.52 0.94
CA PHE A 8 5.36 18.10 1.80
C PHE A 8 5.97 19.01 2.86
N ASP A 9 5.15 19.89 3.41
CA ASP A 9 5.55 20.79 4.51
C ASP A 9 6.26 19.99 5.62
N ILE A 10 7.37 20.51 6.12
CA ILE A 10 8.15 19.85 7.19
C ILE A 10 7.33 19.61 8.46
N ASN A 11 6.34 20.46 8.73
CA ASN A 11 5.46 20.36 9.87
C ASN A 11 4.19 19.53 9.61
N ALA A 12 4.06 18.91 8.42
CA ALA A 12 2.92 18.08 8.10
C ALA A 12 2.78 16.94 9.11
N LYS A 13 1.58 16.78 9.67
CA LYS A 13 1.24 15.73 10.64
C LYS A 13 1.04 14.42 9.92
N ILE A 14 1.88 13.44 10.22
CA ILE A 14 1.90 12.14 9.57
C ILE A 14 1.24 11.10 10.47
N LEU A 15 0.31 10.32 9.90
CA LEU A 15 -0.36 9.21 10.56
C LEU A 15 0.05 7.89 9.91
N ILE A 16 0.47 6.93 10.73
CA ILE A 16 0.70 5.54 10.34
C ILE A 16 -0.07 4.59 11.24
N THR A 17 -0.43 3.42 10.74
CA THR A 17 -1.02 2.36 11.57
C THR A 17 0.03 1.69 12.47
N ASN A 18 -0.41 1.08 13.57
CA ASN A 18 0.45 0.25 14.42
C ASN A 18 -0.28 -1.06 14.78
N PRO A 19 0.21 -2.24 14.35
CA PRO A 19 1.47 -2.47 13.63
C PRO A 19 1.48 -1.96 12.18
N THR A 20 2.67 -1.77 11.61
CA THR A 20 2.86 -1.26 10.25
C THR A 20 4.13 -1.82 9.60
N TYR A 21 4.28 -1.61 8.30
CA TYR A 21 5.54 -1.85 7.62
C TYR A 21 6.61 -0.88 8.13
N PRO A 22 7.74 -1.37 8.69
CA PRO A 22 8.71 -0.52 9.42
C PRO A 22 9.28 0.65 8.61
N VAL A 23 9.25 0.52 7.29
CA VAL A 23 9.80 1.53 6.39
C VAL A 23 9.04 2.86 6.48
N TYR A 24 7.75 2.88 6.75
CA TYR A 24 7.00 4.14 6.93
C TYR A 24 7.51 4.92 8.13
N LEU A 25 7.73 4.23 9.25
CA LEU A 25 8.27 4.84 10.47
C LEU A 25 9.71 5.29 10.28
N ASN A 26 10.58 4.36 9.87
CA ASN A 26 12.02 4.60 9.78
C ASN A 26 12.36 5.72 8.80
N GLY A 27 11.64 5.81 7.70
CA GLY A 27 11.92 6.87 6.76
C GLY A 27 11.29 8.21 7.12
N THR A 28 10.20 8.20 7.88
CA THR A 28 9.68 9.44 8.46
C THR A 28 10.72 10.02 9.44
N TYR A 29 11.31 9.17 10.28
CA TYR A 29 12.39 9.57 11.18
C TYR A 29 13.68 9.96 10.47
N ALA A 30 14.04 9.26 9.38
CA ALA A 30 15.21 9.62 8.57
C ALA A 30 15.12 11.02 7.94
N LEU A 31 13.88 11.54 7.80
CA LEU A 31 13.61 12.92 7.36
C LEU A 31 13.39 13.88 8.52
N SER A 32 13.71 13.47 9.75
CA SER A 32 13.54 14.25 10.98
C SER A 32 12.10 14.75 11.19
N ARG A 33 11.11 13.91 10.80
CA ARG A 33 9.68 14.22 10.93
C ARG A 33 9.05 13.42 12.08
N GLU A 34 8.08 14.04 12.72
CA GLU A 34 7.27 13.36 13.73
C GLU A 34 6.19 12.49 13.08
N VAL A 35 5.82 11.42 13.78
CA VAL A 35 4.78 10.51 13.38
C VAL A 35 3.78 10.27 14.50
N SER A 36 2.51 10.20 14.15
CA SER A 36 1.44 9.74 15.04
C SER A 36 1.07 8.31 14.70
N PHE A 37 0.80 7.52 15.74
CA PHE A 37 0.39 6.12 15.58
C PHE A 37 -1.12 5.98 15.74
N LEU A 38 -1.74 5.24 14.84
CA LEU A 38 -3.11 4.78 14.92
C LEU A 38 -3.10 3.30 15.28
N PRO A 39 -3.41 2.93 16.53
CA PRO A 39 -3.48 1.53 16.91
C PRO A 39 -4.56 0.79 16.12
N ILE A 40 -4.22 -0.36 15.56
CA ILE A 40 -5.18 -1.27 14.95
C ILE A 40 -5.32 -2.49 15.83
N LYS A 41 -6.55 -2.83 16.20
CA LYS A 41 -6.86 -3.75 17.27
C LYS A 41 -7.67 -4.96 16.80
N GLU A 42 -7.57 -6.03 17.54
CA GLU A 42 -8.34 -7.26 17.32
C GLU A 42 -9.86 -7.00 17.35
N GLU A 43 -10.32 -6.15 18.26
CA GLU A 43 -11.74 -5.81 18.43
C GLU A 43 -12.35 -5.17 17.19
N ASP A 44 -11.53 -4.47 16.41
CA ASP A 44 -11.89 -3.81 15.15
C ASP A 44 -11.54 -4.70 13.93
N ASN A 45 -11.25 -5.98 14.13
CA ASN A 45 -10.72 -6.87 13.09
C ASN A 45 -9.46 -6.30 12.41
N PHE A 46 -8.64 -5.59 13.14
CA PHE A 46 -7.45 -4.88 12.67
C PHE A 46 -7.72 -3.85 11.55
N LEU A 47 -8.94 -3.33 11.45
CA LEU A 47 -9.26 -2.19 10.59
C LEU A 47 -8.94 -0.89 11.33
N PRO A 48 -8.09 0.00 10.78
CA PRO A 48 -7.78 1.28 11.42
C PRO A 48 -9.03 2.17 11.51
N GLN A 49 -9.34 2.67 12.69
CA GLN A 49 -10.49 3.55 12.91
C GLN A 49 -10.22 4.95 12.34
N ILE A 50 -11.22 5.57 11.72
CA ILE A 50 -11.10 6.93 11.20
C ILE A 50 -10.81 7.89 12.35
N PRO A 51 -9.70 8.66 12.32
CA PRO A 51 -9.34 9.54 13.42
C PRO A 51 -10.25 10.77 13.50
N THR A 52 -10.45 11.25 14.71
CA THR A 52 -11.19 12.51 14.95
C THR A 52 -10.32 13.76 14.79
N LYS A 53 -8.99 13.60 14.90
CA LYS A 53 -8.01 14.67 14.73
C LYS A 53 -7.62 14.79 13.27
N LYS A 54 -7.24 15.99 12.85
CA LYS A 54 -6.68 16.23 11.52
C LYS A 54 -5.24 15.73 11.43
N TYR A 55 -4.95 15.02 10.33
CA TYR A 55 -3.61 14.66 9.85
C TYR A 55 -3.47 15.09 8.41
N ASP A 56 -2.28 15.49 8.01
CA ASP A 56 -2.02 16.02 6.67
C ASP A 56 -1.63 14.87 5.71
N ILE A 57 -0.91 13.87 6.22
CA ILE A 57 -0.44 12.72 5.45
C ILE A 57 -0.83 11.44 6.20
N ILE A 58 -1.39 10.48 5.49
CA ILE A 58 -1.85 9.21 6.04
C ILE A 58 -1.27 8.06 5.21
N TYR A 59 -0.54 7.15 5.84
CA TYR A 59 -0.14 5.90 5.21
C TYR A 59 -1.22 4.83 5.41
N LEU A 60 -1.72 4.30 4.29
CA LEU A 60 -2.60 3.12 4.26
C LEU A 60 -1.98 2.05 3.38
N CYS A 61 -1.87 0.84 3.91
CA CYS A 61 -1.38 -0.33 3.17
C CYS A 61 -2.52 -1.34 3.04
N SER A 62 -2.91 -1.66 1.80
CA SER A 62 -3.95 -2.66 1.54
C SER A 62 -3.66 -3.40 0.22
N PRO A 63 -3.56 -4.72 0.28
CA PRO A 63 -3.51 -5.60 1.47
C PRO A 63 -2.39 -5.24 2.44
N ASN A 64 -2.67 -5.34 3.75
CA ASN A 64 -1.81 -4.83 4.80
C ASN A 64 -0.61 -5.75 5.09
N ASN A 65 0.54 -5.15 5.28
CA ASN A 65 1.70 -5.77 5.89
C ASN A 65 1.90 -5.15 7.29
N PRO A 66 1.87 -5.92 8.41
CA PRO A 66 2.08 -7.38 8.48
C PRO A 66 0.81 -8.24 8.64
N ILE A 67 -0.38 -7.67 8.81
CA ILE A 67 -1.56 -8.43 9.27
C ILE A 67 -2.23 -9.22 8.15
N GLY A 68 -2.09 -8.76 6.89
CA GLY A 68 -2.67 -9.45 5.75
C GLY A 68 -4.14 -9.13 5.46
N ILE A 69 -4.73 -8.13 6.13
CA ILE A 69 -6.10 -7.68 5.86
C ILE A 69 -6.12 -6.75 4.66
N ALA A 70 -7.11 -6.93 3.79
CA ALA A 70 -7.40 -6.03 2.69
C ALA A 70 -8.62 -5.17 3.01
N TYR A 71 -8.60 -3.91 2.58
CA TYR A 71 -9.67 -2.96 2.86
C TYR A 71 -10.71 -2.99 1.73
N THR A 72 -11.99 -3.09 2.12
CA THR A 72 -13.10 -3.06 1.17
C THR A 72 -13.28 -1.67 0.55
N LYS A 73 -14.03 -1.62 -0.57
CA LYS A 73 -14.39 -0.36 -1.24
C LYS A 73 -15.09 0.60 -0.26
N GLU A 74 -16.12 0.11 0.42
CA GLU A 74 -16.88 0.89 1.41
C GLU A 74 -15.99 1.45 2.53
N TYR A 75 -15.03 0.65 2.98
CA TYR A 75 -14.12 1.09 4.04
C TYR A 75 -13.14 2.17 3.56
N LEU A 76 -12.59 2.02 2.37
CA LEU A 76 -11.69 3.02 1.77
C LEU A 76 -12.41 4.32 1.42
N GLU A 77 -13.69 4.29 1.05
CA GLU A 77 -14.50 5.49 0.81
C GLU A 77 -14.57 6.39 2.06
N LYS A 78 -14.65 5.81 3.26
CA LYS A 78 -14.60 6.56 4.52
C LYS A 78 -13.27 7.29 4.72
N TRP A 79 -12.17 6.67 4.31
CA TRP A 79 -10.84 7.32 4.35
C TRP A 79 -10.70 8.43 3.31
N ILE A 80 -11.25 8.23 2.12
CA ILE A 80 -11.28 9.26 1.07
C ILE A 80 -12.11 10.46 1.53
N GLU A 81 -13.28 10.21 2.12
CA GLU A 81 -14.12 11.26 2.68
C GLU A 81 -13.41 12.03 3.81
N TYR A 82 -12.78 11.31 4.72
CA TYR A 82 -11.94 11.93 5.76
C TYR A 82 -10.86 12.81 5.14
N ALA A 83 -10.15 12.31 4.12
CA ALA A 83 -9.07 13.04 3.47
C ALA A 83 -9.57 14.32 2.76
N ILE A 84 -10.74 14.27 2.11
CA ILE A 84 -11.39 15.44 1.52
C ILE A 84 -11.71 16.48 2.61
N ASN A 85 -12.39 16.05 3.67
CA ASN A 85 -12.85 16.94 4.73
C ASN A 85 -11.71 17.62 5.52
N ASN A 86 -10.53 16.99 5.54
CA ASN A 86 -9.36 17.49 6.26
C ASN A 86 -8.26 18.07 5.34
N ASN A 87 -8.46 18.06 4.03
CA ASN A 87 -7.42 18.39 3.04
C ASN A 87 -6.15 17.57 3.27
N SER A 88 -6.32 16.26 3.41
CA SER A 88 -5.24 15.30 3.68
C SER A 88 -4.85 14.55 2.41
N ILE A 89 -3.63 14.02 2.39
CA ILE A 89 -3.14 13.13 1.33
C ILE A 89 -2.99 11.71 1.89
N ILE A 90 -3.59 10.76 1.19
CA ILE A 90 -3.40 9.33 1.46
C ILE A 90 -2.24 8.82 0.60
N LEU A 91 -1.20 8.32 1.25
CA LEU A 91 -0.14 7.55 0.62
C LEU A 91 -0.57 6.07 0.67
N TYR A 92 -1.14 5.61 -0.44
CA TYR A 92 -1.76 4.28 -0.54
C TYR A 92 -0.76 3.26 -1.07
N ASP A 93 -0.25 2.42 -0.18
CA ASP A 93 0.66 1.33 -0.53
C ASP A 93 -0.14 0.11 -0.98
N ASN A 94 -0.08 -0.17 -2.28
CA ASN A 94 -0.84 -1.22 -2.96
C ASN A 94 0.09 -2.25 -3.64
N VAL A 95 1.19 -2.58 -3.00
CA VAL A 95 2.20 -3.50 -3.57
C VAL A 95 1.72 -4.96 -3.64
N TYR A 96 0.64 -5.31 -2.94
CA TYR A 96 0.02 -6.64 -2.96
C TYR A 96 -1.24 -6.73 -3.81
N HIS A 97 -1.54 -5.75 -4.67
CA HIS A 97 -2.78 -5.67 -5.46
C HIS A 97 -3.07 -6.92 -6.32
N ASP A 98 -2.03 -7.62 -6.79
CA ASP A 98 -2.20 -8.84 -7.59
C ASP A 98 -2.65 -10.05 -6.76
N TYR A 99 -2.51 -9.99 -5.43
CA TYR A 99 -3.01 -11.02 -4.51
C TYR A 99 -4.50 -10.89 -4.20
N ILE A 100 -5.13 -9.77 -4.58
CA ILE A 100 -6.54 -9.50 -4.28
C ILE A 100 -7.43 -10.42 -5.12
N THR A 101 -8.25 -11.22 -4.43
CA THR A 101 -9.22 -12.16 -4.99
C THR A 101 -10.67 -11.81 -4.62
N SER A 102 -10.86 -11.07 -3.52
CA SER A 102 -12.18 -10.67 -3.02
C SER A 102 -12.81 -9.58 -3.92
N PRO A 103 -14.07 -9.73 -4.33
CA PRO A 103 -14.69 -8.80 -5.28
C PRO A 103 -15.03 -7.43 -4.70
N ASP A 104 -15.13 -7.32 -3.39
CA ASP A 104 -15.40 -6.09 -2.63
C ASP A 104 -14.12 -5.30 -2.29
N VAL A 105 -12.94 -5.88 -2.53
CA VAL A 105 -11.64 -5.22 -2.36
C VAL A 105 -11.17 -4.65 -3.68
N PRO A 106 -10.89 -3.35 -3.78
CA PRO A 106 -10.46 -2.74 -5.03
C PRO A 106 -9.01 -3.09 -5.34
N LYS A 107 -8.70 -3.34 -6.61
CA LYS A 107 -7.32 -3.54 -7.09
C LYS A 107 -6.57 -2.22 -7.24
N SER A 108 -7.25 -1.10 -7.20
CA SER A 108 -6.70 0.24 -7.18
C SER A 108 -7.60 1.16 -6.37
N ILE A 109 -7.03 2.07 -5.59
CA ILE A 109 -7.82 3.10 -4.91
C ILE A 109 -8.58 3.98 -5.90
N TYR A 110 -8.10 4.07 -7.15
CA TYR A 110 -8.74 4.86 -8.21
C TYR A 110 -10.00 4.24 -8.80
N GLU A 111 -10.40 3.05 -8.38
CA GLU A 111 -11.74 2.53 -8.62
C GLU A 111 -12.82 3.29 -7.82
N LEU A 112 -12.40 4.05 -6.80
CA LEU A 112 -13.30 4.73 -5.87
C LEU A 112 -13.50 6.19 -6.26
N PRO A 113 -14.70 6.75 -6.06
CA PRO A 113 -14.99 8.15 -6.36
C PRO A 113 -14.11 9.08 -5.53
N ASN A 114 -13.73 10.21 -6.13
CA ASN A 114 -12.92 11.26 -5.51
C ASN A 114 -11.50 10.88 -5.04
N SER A 115 -11.09 9.61 -5.14
CA SER A 115 -9.76 9.16 -4.71
C SER A 115 -8.62 9.89 -5.41
N LYS A 116 -8.82 10.32 -6.68
CA LYS A 116 -7.84 11.09 -7.46
C LYS A 116 -7.53 12.47 -6.85
N LYS A 117 -8.38 12.98 -5.99
CA LYS A 117 -8.17 14.27 -5.31
C LYS A 117 -7.34 14.15 -4.04
N THR A 118 -7.20 12.95 -3.50
CA THR A 118 -6.65 12.73 -2.16
C THR A 118 -5.55 11.69 -2.09
N SER A 119 -5.36 10.86 -3.12
CA SER A 119 -4.55 9.65 -2.98
C SER A 119 -3.41 9.57 -3.98
N ILE A 120 -2.23 9.21 -3.49
CA ILE A 120 -1.06 8.81 -4.28
C ILE A 120 -0.90 7.30 -4.09
N GLU A 121 -0.95 6.53 -5.17
CA GLU A 121 -0.85 5.08 -5.12
C GLU A 121 0.55 4.60 -5.46
N PHE A 122 1.08 3.69 -4.65
CA PHE A 122 2.38 3.04 -4.86
C PHE A 122 2.19 1.59 -5.27
N ARG A 123 2.94 1.17 -6.29
CA ARG A 123 2.96 -0.19 -6.80
C ARG A 123 4.37 -0.72 -6.96
N SER A 124 4.53 -2.03 -6.85
CA SER A 124 5.84 -2.67 -6.94
C SER A 124 5.77 -4.02 -7.65
N PHE A 125 6.74 -4.28 -8.49
CA PHE A 125 6.96 -5.59 -9.12
C PHE A 125 7.64 -6.58 -8.18
N SER A 126 8.11 -6.12 -7.01
CA SER A 126 8.81 -6.97 -6.03
C SER A 126 7.99 -8.14 -5.54
N LYS A 127 6.66 -8.00 -5.48
CA LYS A 127 5.76 -9.02 -4.93
C LYS A 127 5.04 -9.83 -6.00
N SER A 128 4.51 -9.18 -7.02
CA SER A 128 3.82 -9.83 -8.13
C SER A 128 4.78 -10.59 -9.05
N SER A 129 5.87 -9.93 -9.47
CA SER A 129 6.79 -10.45 -10.47
C SER A 129 8.10 -11.01 -9.90
N SER A 130 8.16 -11.22 -8.58
CA SER A 130 9.36 -11.70 -7.88
C SER A 130 10.61 -10.80 -8.05
N PHE A 131 10.40 -9.49 -8.31
CA PHE A 131 11.46 -8.51 -8.58
C PHE A 131 12.08 -7.91 -7.31
N THR A 132 12.05 -8.62 -6.19
CA THR A 132 12.59 -8.11 -4.93
C THR A 132 14.05 -7.65 -5.06
N GLY A 133 14.89 -8.39 -5.83
CA GLY A 133 16.28 -8.03 -6.11
C GLY A 133 16.46 -7.08 -7.29
N VAL A 134 15.51 -7.04 -8.23
CA VAL A 134 15.58 -6.21 -9.45
C VAL A 134 15.29 -4.74 -9.19
N ARG A 135 14.53 -4.43 -8.13
CA ARG A 135 14.24 -3.07 -7.65
C ARG A 135 13.44 -2.20 -8.62
N CYS A 136 12.24 -2.67 -9.01
CA CYS A 136 11.33 -1.89 -9.84
C CYS A 136 10.00 -1.64 -9.14
N SER A 137 9.61 -0.38 -9.08
CA SER A 137 8.33 0.08 -8.54
C SER A 137 7.90 1.36 -9.25
N TYR A 138 6.66 1.74 -9.10
CA TYR A 138 6.14 3.00 -9.62
C TYR A 138 5.09 3.59 -8.68
N TYR A 139 4.83 4.86 -8.86
CA TYR A 139 3.78 5.60 -8.18
C TYR A 139 2.87 6.29 -9.19
N ILE A 140 1.65 6.53 -8.79
CA ILE A 140 0.63 7.23 -9.58
C ILE A 140 0.21 8.46 -8.79
N ILE A 141 0.42 9.64 -9.38
CA ILE A 141 0.01 10.93 -8.81
C ILE A 141 -0.99 11.56 -9.78
N PRO A 142 -2.27 11.61 -9.44
CA PRO A 142 -3.27 12.31 -10.25
C PRO A 142 -3.03 13.81 -10.27
N ASN A 143 -3.29 14.45 -11.42
CA ASN A 143 -3.22 15.90 -11.52
C ASN A 143 -4.28 16.63 -10.67
N ASP A 144 -5.30 15.90 -10.22
CA ASP A 144 -6.40 16.40 -9.40
C ASP A 144 -5.96 16.76 -7.96
N ILE A 145 -4.82 16.21 -7.49
CA ILE A 145 -4.27 16.53 -6.15
C ILE A 145 -3.68 17.93 -6.16
N ASP A 146 -2.69 18.14 -7.01
CA ASP A 146 -1.98 19.41 -7.21
C ASP A 146 -1.25 19.33 -8.55
N LYS A 147 -1.36 20.37 -9.36
CA LYS A 147 -0.75 20.41 -10.69
C LYS A 147 0.78 20.41 -10.63
N ASP A 148 1.35 20.95 -9.57
CA ASP A 148 2.79 21.10 -9.43
C ASP A 148 3.46 19.87 -8.82
N ILE A 149 2.74 19.08 -8.03
CA ILE A 149 3.32 17.93 -7.31
C ILE A 149 3.91 16.89 -8.26
N ASN A 150 3.28 16.63 -9.39
CA ASN A 150 3.80 15.73 -10.43
C ASN A 150 5.11 16.24 -11.02
N HIS A 151 5.20 17.53 -11.28
CA HIS A 151 6.39 18.15 -11.82
C HIS A 151 7.54 18.10 -10.81
N ILE A 152 7.29 18.50 -9.58
CA ILE A 152 8.28 18.49 -8.49
C ILE A 152 8.76 17.07 -8.22
N TRP A 153 7.86 16.08 -8.17
CA TRP A 153 8.21 14.69 -7.97
C TRP A 153 9.07 14.13 -9.11
N LYS A 154 8.74 14.48 -10.35
CA LYS A 154 9.57 14.13 -11.51
C LYS A 154 10.97 14.74 -11.42
N LEU A 155 11.10 16.02 -11.10
CA LEU A 155 12.38 16.68 -10.90
C LEU A 155 13.19 15.98 -9.78
N ARG A 156 12.56 15.68 -8.67
CA ARG A 156 13.19 14.93 -7.57
C ARG A 156 13.74 13.59 -8.03
N THR A 157 12.95 12.82 -8.77
CA THR A 157 13.37 11.50 -9.27
C THR A 157 14.56 11.64 -10.23
N LEU A 158 14.51 12.58 -11.17
CA LEU A 158 15.59 12.81 -12.13
C LEU A 158 16.88 13.30 -11.46
N ASN A 159 16.78 14.17 -10.45
CA ASN A 159 17.94 14.72 -9.78
C ASN A 159 18.60 13.77 -8.78
N ARG A 160 17.87 12.79 -8.25
CA ARG A 160 18.42 11.86 -7.25
C ARG A 160 19.05 10.62 -7.86
N PHE A 161 18.38 9.97 -8.81
CA PHE A 161 18.80 8.66 -9.32
C PHE A 161 18.37 8.35 -10.77
N ASN A 162 17.87 9.33 -11.49
CA ASN A 162 17.40 9.20 -12.89
C ASN A 162 16.33 8.12 -13.14
N GLY A 163 15.71 7.61 -12.08
CA GLY A 163 14.71 6.54 -12.16
C GLY A 163 15.31 5.13 -12.11
N THR A 164 14.45 4.14 -12.32
CA THR A 164 14.83 2.72 -12.37
C THR A 164 15.65 2.44 -13.63
N ASP A 165 16.63 1.54 -13.57
CA ASP A 165 17.44 1.21 -14.75
C ASP A 165 16.61 0.60 -15.88
N TYR A 166 17.12 0.74 -17.11
CA TYR A 166 16.40 0.37 -18.33
C TYR A 166 16.05 -1.12 -18.40
N ILE A 167 16.94 -2.00 -17.93
CA ILE A 167 16.74 -3.46 -17.96
C ILE A 167 15.60 -3.85 -17.02
N ALA A 168 15.61 -3.29 -15.79
CA ALA A 168 14.53 -3.50 -14.83
C ALA A 168 13.18 -2.98 -15.36
N GLN A 169 13.16 -1.82 -16.02
CA GLN A 169 11.93 -1.29 -16.65
C GLN A 169 11.43 -2.21 -17.77
N LYS A 170 12.31 -2.76 -18.61
CA LYS A 170 11.94 -3.70 -19.67
C LYS A 170 11.40 -5.02 -19.10
N GLY A 171 12.04 -5.55 -18.05
CA GLY A 171 11.54 -6.72 -17.33
C GLY A 171 10.18 -6.49 -16.69
N ALA A 172 9.99 -5.32 -16.08
CA ALA A 172 8.71 -4.92 -15.51
C ALA A 172 7.61 -4.80 -16.58
N LEU A 173 7.93 -4.23 -17.74
CA LEU A 173 6.99 -4.17 -18.87
C LEU A 173 6.60 -5.57 -19.36
N ALA A 174 7.56 -6.48 -19.49
CA ALA A 174 7.32 -7.86 -19.90
C ALA A 174 6.40 -8.63 -18.92
N SER A 175 6.32 -8.21 -17.65
CA SER A 175 5.37 -8.79 -16.67
C SER A 175 3.90 -8.64 -17.08
N TYR A 176 3.60 -7.72 -18.00
CA TYR A 176 2.24 -7.51 -18.53
C TYR A 176 1.90 -8.38 -19.75
N ASP A 177 2.87 -9.09 -20.32
CA ASP A 177 2.64 -10.01 -21.44
C ASP A 177 1.80 -11.20 -20.96
N LYS A 178 1.05 -11.81 -21.88
CA LYS A 178 0.13 -12.89 -21.58
C LYS A 178 0.82 -14.08 -20.89
N GLU A 179 1.93 -14.54 -21.44
CA GLU A 179 2.70 -15.67 -20.89
C GLU A 179 3.24 -15.36 -19.48
N SER A 180 3.77 -14.15 -19.29
CA SER A 180 4.27 -13.70 -18.00
C SER A 180 3.16 -13.63 -16.94
N LYS A 181 1.97 -13.16 -17.33
CA LYS A 181 0.79 -13.13 -16.44
C LYS A 181 0.35 -14.51 -15.99
N GLU A 182 0.44 -15.52 -16.86
CA GLU A 182 0.12 -16.91 -16.50
C GLU A 182 1.08 -17.43 -15.42
N ILE A 183 2.38 -17.16 -15.55
CA ILE A 183 3.41 -17.53 -14.58
C ILE A 183 3.22 -16.77 -13.27
N ILE A 184 2.97 -15.46 -13.35
CA ILE A 184 2.73 -14.60 -12.17
C ILE A 184 1.51 -15.11 -11.39
N ASN A 185 0.40 -15.38 -12.08
CA ASN A 185 -0.82 -15.87 -11.46
C ASN A 185 -0.62 -17.24 -10.81
N TYR A 186 0.16 -18.12 -11.44
CA TYR A 186 0.53 -19.41 -10.84
C TYR A 186 1.31 -19.23 -9.55
N ASN A 187 2.31 -18.34 -9.53
CA ASN A 187 3.10 -18.06 -8.35
C ASN A 187 2.26 -17.43 -7.23
N ILE A 188 1.40 -16.46 -7.57
CA ILE A 188 0.49 -15.81 -6.60
C ILE A 188 -0.44 -16.86 -5.99
N LYS A 189 -1.04 -17.72 -6.83
CA LYS A 189 -1.89 -18.80 -6.36
C LYS A 189 -1.14 -19.73 -5.40
N TYR A 190 0.10 -20.10 -5.71
CA TYR A 190 0.92 -20.93 -4.83
C TYR A 190 1.10 -20.31 -3.44
N TYR A 191 1.38 -19.00 -3.36
CA TYR A 191 1.48 -18.28 -2.08
C TYR A 191 0.15 -18.20 -1.34
N LEU A 192 -0.95 -17.96 -2.04
CA LEU A 192 -2.28 -17.93 -1.43
C LEU A 192 -2.72 -19.32 -0.93
N ASP A 193 -2.43 -20.39 -1.67
CA ASP A 193 -2.70 -21.76 -1.25
C ASP A 193 -1.90 -22.12 0.02
N ASN A 194 -0.63 -21.68 0.10
CA ASN A 194 0.19 -21.85 1.31
C ASN A 194 -0.38 -21.09 2.50
N ALA A 195 -0.76 -19.82 2.30
CA ALA A 195 -1.38 -19.01 3.34
C ALA A 195 -2.68 -19.63 3.84
N LYS A 196 -3.52 -20.14 2.92
CA LYS A 196 -4.75 -20.86 3.24
C LYS A 196 -4.47 -22.12 4.05
N SER A 197 -3.52 -22.95 3.64
CA SER A 197 -3.15 -24.18 4.33
C SER A 197 -2.70 -23.93 5.78
N LEU A 198 -1.86 -22.90 5.97
CA LEU A 198 -1.42 -22.48 7.30
C LEU A 198 -2.60 -21.94 8.13
N LYS A 199 -3.44 -21.10 7.55
CA LYS A 199 -4.64 -20.56 8.20
C LYS A 199 -5.57 -21.67 8.67
N ASP A 200 -5.90 -22.62 7.78
CA ASP A 200 -6.77 -23.76 8.10
C ASP A 200 -6.17 -24.62 9.21
N THR A 201 -4.85 -24.80 9.22
CA THR A 201 -4.14 -25.54 10.26
C THR A 201 -4.25 -24.83 11.61
N PHE A 202 -3.96 -23.55 11.70
CA PHE A 202 -4.06 -22.78 12.95
C PHE A 202 -5.50 -22.76 13.48
N LEU A 203 -6.49 -22.56 12.62
CA LEU A 203 -7.92 -22.59 13.00
C LEU A 203 -8.31 -23.96 13.56
N LYS A 204 -7.80 -25.07 13.01
CA LYS A 204 -8.05 -26.43 13.53
C LYS A 204 -7.55 -26.61 14.96
N TYR A 205 -6.51 -25.88 15.36
CA TYR A 205 -5.97 -25.90 16.73
C TYR A 205 -6.51 -24.74 17.60
N ASN A 206 -7.63 -24.12 17.21
CA ASN A 206 -8.34 -23.06 17.92
C ASN A 206 -7.55 -21.76 18.10
N PHE A 207 -6.56 -21.49 17.24
CA PHE A 207 -5.94 -20.17 17.18
C PHE A 207 -6.87 -19.18 16.46
N LYS A 208 -6.78 -17.91 16.83
CA LYS A 208 -7.40 -16.83 16.07
C LYS A 208 -6.46 -16.45 14.92
N VAL A 209 -6.99 -16.31 13.71
CA VAL A 209 -6.20 -16.03 12.50
C VAL A 209 -6.87 -14.97 11.65
N TRP A 210 -6.10 -13.97 11.26
CA TRP A 210 -6.49 -12.93 10.29
C TRP A 210 -5.60 -12.97 9.05
N GLY A 211 -6.02 -12.34 7.97
CA GLY A 211 -5.31 -12.38 6.68
C GLY A 211 -5.42 -13.71 5.95
N GLY A 212 -4.49 -13.96 5.02
CA GLY A 212 -4.41 -15.20 4.26
C GLY A 212 -5.52 -15.42 3.22
N ILE A 213 -6.15 -14.33 2.72
CA ILE A 213 -7.16 -14.36 1.65
C ILE A 213 -6.66 -13.55 0.45
N ASP A 214 -6.47 -12.25 0.65
CA ASP A 214 -6.01 -11.31 -0.37
C ASP A 214 -4.53 -10.94 -0.22
N SER A 215 -3.80 -11.71 0.57
CA SER A 215 -2.38 -11.52 0.83
C SER A 215 -1.71 -12.84 1.24
N PRO A 216 -0.38 -12.94 1.11
CA PRO A 216 0.36 -14.10 1.58
C PRO A 216 0.55 -14.11 3.11
N PHE A 217 0.15 -13.05 3.82
CA PHE A 217 0.35 -12.92 5.27
C PHE A 217 -0.80 -13.51 6.05
N ILE A 218 -0.46 -14.14 7.18
CA ILE A 218 -1.39 -14.51 8.23
C ILE A 218 -0.92 -13.90 9.55
N TRP A 219 -1.86 -13.47 10.38
CA TRP A 219 -1.64 -12.95 11.71
C TRP A 219 -2.31 -13.88 12.71
N VAL A 220 -1.55 -14.42 13.64
CA VAL A 220 -2.00 -15.52 14.53
C VAL A 220 -1.89 -15.08 15.98
N LYS A 221 -2.91 -15.44 16.78
CA LYS A 221 -2.96 -15.24 18.23
C LYS A 221 -3.36 -16.53 18.93
#